data_c89a1cc4ac18d727bf56c3688dffca14
#
_entry.id   c89a1cc4ac18d727bf56c3688dffca14
#
_cell.length_a   1.000
_cell.length_b   1.000
_cell.length_c   1.000
_cell.angle_alpha   90.00
_cell.angle_beta   90.00
_cell.angle_gamma   90.00
#
_symmetry.space_group_name_H-M   'P 1'
#
loop_
_entity.id
_entity.type
_entity.pdbx_description
1 polymer ?
#
loop_
_entity_poly.entity_id
_entity_poly.type
_entity_poly.pdbx_seq_one_letter_code
_entity_poly.pdbx_strand_id
1 'polypeptide(L)'
;MQARKLWVSEIMLQQTQVATVIDYYNKWMKRWPTVQDLAAATLEEVNQMWAGLGYYSRGKRLHEGAQKVVSELKGQLPCTVDSLLKQLPGVGRYTASAIGSIALGHVTGAVDGNVIRVLCRLRAIGADSTSPAVTEALWGLANTLVDPERPGDFNQAMMELGARVCTPKGPLCKQCPVQSHCHSYRKVHVKQEKNSMKLLGKLDRKTSALPDIEDCMSSGSCPLCPSEPWDDELGVQNFPRKPAKKPPRVERTLTCVVIRPGESGEDEYLLTQRPNKGLLAGLWEFPSLLLEGENSEMKQKKALCAEIRRILGTHLTESLIQYVGEVVHIFSHIHQTYVVHSVCLKDGDTQTQTENAQWLTRSALQEAAVSTGVKKIVKLCDSLDSQKEQTSKDGKRQKHNGLKNEKRTQTSKKPKLSVANSGSRQLSLNSFFKTVKEESC
;
A
#
# COMPACT_ATOMS: atom_id res chain seq x y z
N MET A 1 -19.15 -18.66 9.56
CA MET A 1 -18.18 -17.84 10.34
C MET A 1 -16.84 -17.71 9.62
N GLN A 2 -16.23 -18.79 9.12
CA GLN A 2 -14.92 -18.80 8.46
C GLN A 2 -14.83 -17.91 7.21
N ALA A 3 -15.82 -17.96 6.30
CA ALA A 3 -15.83 -17.17 5.07
C ALA A 3 -15.77 -15.64 5.33
N ARG A 4 -16.43 -15.15 6.40
CA ARG A 4 -16.36 -13.73 6.78
C ARG A 4 -14.98 -13.33 7.27
N LYS A 5 -14.38 -14.16 8.13
CA LYS A 5 -13.03 -13.93 8.65
C LYS A 5 -12.01 -13.83 7.50
N LEU A 6 -12.13 -14.74 6.54
CA LEU A 6 -11.30 -14.78 5.35
C LEU A 6 -11.57 -13.57 4.42
N TRP A 7 -12.84 -13.19 4.22
CA TRP A 7 -13.19 -12.03 3.43
C TRP A 7 -12.52 -10.75 3.96
N VAL A 8 -12.59 -10.51 5.28
CA VAL A 8 -11.95 -9.34 5.91
C VAL A 8 -10.44 -9.40 5.71
N SER A 9 -9.79 -10.54 5.99
CA SER A 9 -8.34 -10.67 5.86
C SER A 9 -7.87 -10.50 4.40
N GLU A 10 -8.56 -11.09 3.42
CA GLU A 10 -8.21 -10.98 2.01
C GLU A 10 -8.32 -9.54 1.50
N ILE A 11 -9.34 -8.79 1.93
CA ILE A 11 -9.44 -7.37 1.59
C ILE A 11 -8.31 -6.55 2.25
N MET A 12 -7.95 -6.84 3.50
CA MET A 12 -6.84 -6.15 4.18
C MET A 12 -5.48 -6.47 3.57
N LEU A 13 -5.28 -7.70 3.10
CA LEU A 13 -4.04 -8.17 2.49
C LEU A 13 -3.81 -7.66 1.06
N GLN A 14 -4.84 -7.11 0.39
CA GLN A 14 -4.65 -6.52 -0.93
C GLN A 14 -3.53 -5.47 -0.91
N GLN A 15 -2.40 -5.74 -1.60
CA GLN A 15 -1.22 -4.86 -1.68
C GLN A 15 -0.62 -4.46 -0.31
N THR A 16 -0.86 -5.23 0.74
CA THR A 16 -0.35 -4.97 2.09
C THR A 16 0.32 -6.22 2.64
N GLN A 17 1.44 -6.03 3.36
CA GLN A 17 2.19 -7.15 3.95
C GLN A 17 1.43 -7.74 5.14
N VAL A 18 1.54 -9.07 5.32
CA VAL A 18 0.90 -9.82 6.42
C VAL A 18 1.22 -9.22 7.79
N ALA A 19 2.50 -8.93 8.06
CA ALA A 19 2.94 -8.35 9.33
C ALA A 19 2.22 -7.04 9.69
N THR A 20 1.91 -6.21 8.68
CA THR A 20 1.14 -4.98 8.89
C THR A 20 -0.34 -5.26 9.17
N VAL A 21 -0.91 -6.28 8.52
CA VAL A 21 -2.36 -6.56 8.60
C VAL A 21 -2.77 -7.17 9.94
N ILE A 22 -1.91 -7.96 10.59
CA ILE A 22 -2.25 -8.72 11.81
C ILE A 22 -2.92 -7.86 12.88
N ASP A 23 -2.29 -6.74 13.26
CA ASP A 23 -2.81 -5.87 14.31
C ASP A 23 -4.13 -5.19 13.92
N TYR A 24 -4.25 -4.76 12.64
CA TYR A 24 -5.49 -4.18 12.12
C TYR A 24 -6.62 -5.20 12.11
N TYR A 25 -6.34 -6.41 11.65
CA TYR A 25 -7.30 -7.50 11.60
C TYR A 25 -7.83 -7.86 13.00
N ASN A 26 -6.94 -8.01 13.97
CA ASN A 26 -7.33 -8.35 15.35
C ASN A 26 -8.20 -7.25 15.98
N LYS A 27 -7.82 -5.98 15.83
CA LYS A 27 -8.63 -4.84 16.27
C LYS A 27 -10.00 -4.79 15.59
N TRP A 28 -10.03 -5.02 14.28
CA TRP A 28 -11.25 -5.05 13.47
C TRP A 28 -12.20 -6.15 13.91
N MET A 29 -11.69 -7.37 14.07
CA MET A 29 -12.49 -8.53 14.47
C MET A 29 -13.03 -8.42 15.89
N LYS A 30 -12.31 -7.70 16.78
CA LYS A 30 -12.77 -7.38 18.13
C LYS A 30 -13.85 -6.29 18.12
N ARG A 31 -13.69 -5.26 17.28
CA ARG A 31 -14.64 -4.14 17.19
C ARG A 31 -15.97 -4.56 16.56
N TRP A 32 -15.91 -5.34 15.49
CA TRP A 32 -17.06 -5.81 14.73
C TRP A 32 -17.04 -7.34 14.56
N PRO A 33 -17.45 -8.09 15.59
CA PRO A 33 -17.40 -9.56 15.56
C PRO A 33 -18.37 -10.21 14.55
N THR A 34 -19.41 -9.51 14.13
CA THR A 34 -20.38 -10.00 13.11
C THR A 34 -20.42 -9.09 11.88
N VAL A 35 -21.07 -9.55 10.81
CA VAL A 35 -21.32 -8.72 9.62
C VAL A 35 -22.33 -7.63 9.91
N GLN A 36 -23.28 -7.89 10.81
CA GLN A 36 -24.29 -6.97 11.27
C GLN A 36 -23.65 -5.78 12.01
N ASP A 37 -22.71 -6.05 12.91
CA ASP A 37 -21.99 -5.00 13.63
C ASP A 37 -21.24 -4.08 12.66
N LEU A 38 -20.57 -4.67 11.66
CA LEU A 38 -19.87 -3.89 10.65
C LEU A 38 -20.84 -3.08 9.78
N ALA A 39 -21.99 -3.65 9.41
CA ALA A 39 -22.99 -2.96 8.60
C ALA A 39 -23.63 -1.77 9.33
N ALA A 40 -23.76 -1.87 10.67
CA ALA A 40 -24.31 -0.82 11.52
C ALA A 40 -23.31 0.31 11.84
N ALA A 41 -22.01 0.08 11.60
CA ALA A 41 -20.96 1.08 11.83
C ALA A 41 -21.13 2.26 10.87
N THR A 42 -20.63 3.42 11.28
CA THR A 42 -20.51 4.59 10.39
C THR A 42 -19.27 4.45 9.50
N LEU A 43 -19.25 5.11 8.34
CA LEU A 43 -18.07 5.15 7.48
C LEU A 43 -16.87 5.80 8.18
N GLU A 44 -17.13 6.73 9.09
CA GLU A 44 -16.10 7.40 9.88
C GLU A 44 -15.40 6.43 10.83
N GLU A 45 -16.15 5.64 11.59
CA GLU A 45 -15.59 4.59 12.47
C GLU A 45 -14.76 3.58 11.67
N VAL A 46 -15.24 3.20 10.47
CA VAL A 46 -14.51 2.31 9.56
C VAL A 46 -13.20 2.94 9.09
N ASN A 47 -13.23 4.22 8.71
CA ASN A 47 -12.03 4.95 8.28
C ASN A 47 -11.03 5.16 9.42
N GLN A 48 -11.50 5.42 10.65
CA GLN A 48 -10.67 5.51 11.87
C GLN A 48 -9.93 4.19 12.12
N MET A 49 -10.66 3.07 12.11
CA MET A 49 -10.08 1.73 12.30
C MET A 49 -9.11 1.34 11.18
N TRP A 50 -9.32 1.84 9.94
CA TRP A 50 -8.48 1.61 8.79
C TRP A 50 -7.28 2.56 8.68
N ALA A 51 -7.24 3.62 9.53
CA ALA A 51 -6.26 4.69 9.44
C ALA A 51 -4.81 4.18 9.54
N GLY A 52 -4.01 4.41 8.50
CA GLY A 52 -2.62 3.95 8.39
C GLY A 52 -2.40 2.68 7.58
N LEU A 53 -3.44 1.85 7.35
CA LEU A 53 -3.34 0.64 6.53
C LEU A 53 -3.16 0.95 5.03
N GLY A 54 -3.61 2.13 4.59
CA GLY A 54 -3.56 2.57 3.20
C GLY A 54 -4.68 1.97 2.32
N TYR A 55 -4.77 2.46 1.07
CA TYR A 55 -5.81 2.03 0.12
C TYR A 55 -7.22 2.03 0.74
N TYR A 56 -7.64 3.16 1.29
CA TYR A 56 -8.84 3.34 2.10
C TYR A 56 -10.14 2.91 1.42
N SER A 57 -10.19 2.95 0.08
CA SER A 57 -11.33 2.44 -0.68
C SER A 57 -11.66 0.96 -0.41
N ARG A 58 -10.68 0.18 0.10
CA ARG A 58 -10.90 -1.22 0.49
C ARG A 58 -11.78 -1.30 1.73
N GLY A 59 -11.47 -0.52 2.78
CA GLY A 59 -12.29 -0.43 3.99
C GLY A 59 -13.71 0.01 3.70
N LYS A 60 -13.86 1.07 2.87
CA LYS A 60 -15.15 1.55 2.41
C LYS A 60 -15.95 0.45 1.68
N ARG A 61 -15.34 -0.24 0.71
CA ARG A 61 -16.01 -1.33 -0.04
C ARG A 61 -16.36 -2.52 0.85
N LEU A 62 -15.51 -2.83 1.84
CA LEU A 62 -15.79 -3.88 2.82
C LEU A 62 -17.02 -3.52 3.66
N HIS A 63 -17.15 -2.27 4.09
CA HIS A 63 -18.32 -1.75 4.80
C HIS A 63 -19.59 -1.76 3.92
N GLU A 64 -19.51 -1.23 2.68
CA GLU A 64 -20.62 -1.29 1.70
C GLU A 64 -21.06 -2.74 1.44
N GLY A 65 -20.07 -3.66 1.37
CA GLY A 65 -20.35 -5.09 1.23
C GLY A 65 -21.08 -5.67 2.45
N ALA A 66 -20.72 -5.27 3.66
CA ALA A 66 -21.41 -5.71 4.88
C ALA A 66 -22.86 -5.19 4.93
N GLN A 67 -23.07 -3.92 4.58
CA GLN A 67 -24.40 -3.34 4.47
C GLN A 67 -25.26 -4.11 3.46
N LYS A 68 -24.70 -4.43 2.30
CA LYS A 68 -25.40 -5.21 1.26
C LYS A 68 -25.72 -6.63 1.73
N VAL A 69 -24.80 -7.28 2.44
CA VAL A 69 -25.05 -8.63 3.01
C VAL A 69 -26.23 -8.60 3.98
N VAL A 70 -26.33 -7.58 4.81
CA VAL A 70 -27.43 -7.46 5.78
C VAL A 70 -28.74 -7.08 5.10
N SER A 71 -28.75 -6.08 4.20
CA SER A 71 -29.98 -5.53 3.61
C SER A 71 -30.56 -6.41 2.49
N GLU A 72 -29.72 -7.00 1.63
CA GLU A 72 -30.14 -7.71 0.43
C GLU A 72 -29.97 -9.22 0.54
N LEU A 73 -28.98 -9.71 1.32
CA LEU A 73 -28.63 -11.14 1.37
C LEU A 73 -29.01 -11.80 2.71
N LYS A 74 -29.94 -11.20 3.46
CA LYS A 74 -30.48 -11.74 4.72
C LYS A 74 -29.39 -12.07 5.77
N GLY A 75 -28.28 -11.31 5.77
CA GLY A 75 -27.17 -11.49 6.70
C GLY A 75 -26.23 -12.66 6.38
N GLN A 76 -26.40 -13.32 5.23
CA GLN A 76 -25.57 -14.46 4.81
C GLN A 76 -24.65 -14.07 3.66
N LEU A 77 -23.37 -14.44 3.78
CA LEU A 77 -22.42 -14.26 2.68
C LEU A 77 -22.77 -15.20 1.51
N PRO A 78 -22.57 -14.73 0.27
CA PRO A 78 -22.72 -15.59 -0.90
C PRO A 78 -21.84 -16.84 -0.79
N CYS A 79 -22.34 -17.98 -1.22
CA CYS A 79 -21.68 -19.28 -1.06
C CYS A 79 -21.03 -19.82 -2.34
N THR A 80 -21.08 -19.10 -3.47
CA THR A 80 -20.41 -19.48 -4.72
C THR A 80 -19.41 -18.41 -5.16
N VAL A 81 -18.37 -18.82 -5.91
CA VAL A 81 -17.35 -17.89 -6.44
C VAL A 81 -18.02 -16.80 -7.29
N ASP A 82 -18.94 -17.17 -8.16
CA ASP A 82 -19.65 -16.23 -9.03
C ASP A 82 -20.50 -15.23 -8.25
N SER A 83 -21.20 -15.69 -7.21
CA SER A 83 -22.02 -14.81 -6.39
C SER A 83 -21.17 -13.87 -5.51
N LEU A 84 -20.04 -14.36 -4.97
CA LEU A 84 -19.08 -13.52 -4.27
C LEU A 84 -18.54 -12.41 -5.18
N LEU A 85 -18.16 -12.75 -6.42
CA LEU A 85 -17.63 -11.81 -7.40
C LEU A 85 -18.67 -10.76 -7.83
N LYS A 86 -19.90 -11.16 -8.06
CA LYS A 86 -20.97 -10.28 -8.58
C LYS A 86 -21.63 -9.41 -7.51
N GLN A 87 -21.73 -9.92 -6.28
CA GLN A 87 -22.54 -9.27 -5.24
C GLN A 87 -21.74 -8.44 -4.24
N LEU A 88 -20.45 -8.78 -4.00
CA LEU A 88 -19.67 -8.10 -2.97
C LEU A 88 -18.77 -6.99 -3.55
N PRO A 89 -18.96 -5.73 -3.14
CA PRO A 89 -18.09 -4.64 -3.53
C PRO A 89 -16.62 -4.91 -3.11
N GLY A 90 -15.67 -4.66 -4.02
CA GLY A 90 -14.25 -4.86 -3.75
C GLY A 90 -13.75 -6.29 -3.80
N VAL A 91 -14.61 -7.25 -4.04
CA VAL A 91 -14.27 -8.66 -4.29
C VAL A 91 -14.01 -8.85 -5.77
N GLY A 92 -12.76 -9.06 -6.15
CA GLY A 92 -12.33 -9.43 -7.49
C GLY A 92 -12.22 -10.95 -7.66
N ARG A 93 -11.84 -11.38 -8.89
CA ARG A 93 -11.70 -12.81 -9.25
C ARG A 93 -10.82 -13.56 -8.26
N TYR A 94 -9.63 -12.98 -7.89
CA TYR A 94 -8.75 -13.59 -6.89
C TYR A 94 -9.43 -13.74 -5.53
N THR A 95 -10.00 -12.66 -4.97
CA THR A 95 -10.61 -12.69 -3.64
C THR A 95 -11.80 -13.67 -3.59
N ALA A 96 -12.63 -13.70 -4.64
CA ALA A 96 -13.73 -14.64 -4.74
C ALA A 96 -13.25 -16.10 -4.77
N SER A 97 -12.21 -16.40 -5.55
CA SER A 97 -11.62 -17.75 -5.63
C SER A 97 -10.88 -18.15 -4.34
N ALA A 98 -10.20 -17.23 -3.68
CA ALA A 98 -9.56 -17.47 -2.40
C ALA A 98 -10.60 -17.83 -1.32
N ILE A 99 -11.67 -17.03 -1.19
CA ILE A 99 -12.78 -17.33 -0.27
C ILE A 99 -13.44 -18.66 -0.65
N GLY A 100 -13.74 -18.86 -1.94
CA GLY A 100 -14.38 -20.06 -2.45
C GLY A 100 -13.58 -21.32 -2.15
N SER A 101 -12.29 -21.34 -2.41
CA SER A 101 -11.44 -22.51 -2.19
C SER A 101 -11.11 -22.76 -0.73
N ILE A 102 -10.71 -21.71 0.02
CA ILE A 102 -10.18 -21.85 1.38
C ILE A 102 -11.30 -22.01 2.42
N ALA A 103 -12.40 -21.26 2.28
CA ALA A 103 -13.46 -21.26 3.27
C ALA A 103 -14.70 -22.07 2.89
N LEU A 104 -14.93 -22.28 1.59
CA LEU A 104 -16.14 -22.95 1.07
C LEU A 104 -15.83 -24.29 0.37
N GLY A 105 -14.55 -24.64 0.17
CA GLY A 105 -14.14 -25.92 -0.42
C GLY A 105 -14.38 -26.04 -1.92
N HIS A 106 -14.60 -24.92 -2.64
CA HIS A 106 -14.79 -24.96 -4.08
C HIS A 106 -13.47 -25.27 -4.81
N VAL A 107 -13.54 -26.16 -5.79
CA VAL A 107 -12.41 -26.51 -6.64
C VAL A 107 -12.18 -25.41 -7.65
N THR A 108 -11.36 -24.43 -7.26
CA THR A 108 -10.99 -23.28 -8.08
C THR A 108 -9.60 -22.80 -7.73
N GLY A 109 -8.79 -22.43 -8.73
CA GLY A 109 -7.49 -21.83 -8.53
C GLY A 109 -7.62 -20.36 -8.08
N ALA A 110 -6.71 -19.89 -7.22
CA ALA A 110 -6.61 -18.51 -6.81
C ALA A 110 -5.28 -17.93 -7.30
N VAL A 111 -5.34 -16.91 -8.17
CA VAL A 111 -4.16 -16.37 -8.85
C VAL A 111 -3.86 -14.96 -8.36
N ASP A 112 -2.90 -14.86 -7.42
CA ASP A 112 -2.31 -13.61 -6.95
C ASP A 112 -0.96 -13.33 -7.62
N GLY A 113 -0.29 -12.24 -7.26
CA GLY A 113 1.04 -11.91 -7.79
C GLY A 113 2.13 -12.95 -7.45
N ASN A 114 1.98 -13.74 -6.40
CA ASN A 114 2.88 -14.83 -6.05
C ASN A 114 2.65 -16.04 -6.96
N VAL A 115 1.40 -16.43 -7.12
CA VAL A 115 0.99 -17.54 -7.99
C VAL A 115 1.32 -17.25 -9.46
N ILE A 116 1.06 -16.02 -9.95
CA ILE A 116 1.51 -15.56 -11.28
C ILE A 116 2.99 -15.85 -11.48
N ARG A 117 3.82 -15.42 -10.56
CA ARG A 117 5.27 -15.59 -10.64
C ARG A 117 5.69 -17.06 -10.62
N VAL A 118 5.08 -17.86 -9.73
CA VAL A 118 5.36 -19.31 -9.66
C VAL A 118 5.00 -20.00 -10.98
N LEU A 119 3.80 -19.79 -11.49
CA LEU A 119 3.33 -20.41 -12.73
C LEU A 119 4.15 -19.95 -13.94
N CYS A 120 4.45 -18.64 -14.04
CA CYS A 120 5.30 -18.13 -15.11
C CYS A 120 6.69 -18.79 -15.10
N ARG A 121 7.28 -18.99 -13.93
CA ARG A 121 8.59 -19.65 -13.82
C ARG A 121 8.52 -21.14 -14.05
N LEU A 122 7.50 -21.82 -13.54
CA LEU A 122 7.31 -23.26 -13.79
C LEU A 122 7.16 -23.55 -15.28
N ARG A 123 6.42 -22.72 -16.02
CA ARG A 123 6.14 -22.93 -17.45
C ARG A 123 7.00 -22.08 -18.40
N ALA A 124 7.97 -21.33 -17.87
CA ALA A 124 8.82 -20.41 -18.64
C ALA A 124 8.02 -19.39 -19.48
N ILE A 125 6.92 -18.85 -18.93
CA ILE A 125 6.11 -17.80 -19.55
C ILE A 125 6.81 -16.47 -19.31
N GLY A 126 7.30 -15.83 -20.36
CA GLY A 126 8.08 -14.59 -20.28
C GLY A 126 7.32 -13.35 -20.70
N ALA A 127 6.17 -13.49 -21.32
CA ALA A 127 5.32 -12.35 -21.75
C ALA A 127 4.79 -11.55 -20.56
N ASP A 128 4.27 -10.36 -20.85
CA ASP A 128 3.66 -9.49 -19.85
C ASP A 128 2.47 -10.18 -19.17
N SER A 129 2.64 -10.47 -17.89
CA SER A 129 1.62 -11.15 -17.06
C SER A 129 0.34 -10.35 -16.86
N THR A 130 0.32 -9.09 -17.26
CA THR A 130 -0.87 -8.21 -17.19
C THR A 130 -1.70 -8.26 -18.49
N SER A 131 -1.17 -8.85 -19.55
CA SER A 131 -1.91 -9.01 -20.80
C SER A 131 -3.08 -9.99 -20.62
N PRO A 132 -4.23 -9.76 -21.27
CA PRO A 132 -5.41 -10.63 -21.13
C PRO A 132 -5.11 -12.10 -21.48
N ALA A 133 -4.35 -12.34 -22.56
CA ALA A 133 -4.01 -13.70 -22.99
C ALA A 133 -3.18 -14.47 -21.96
N VAL A 134 -2.15 -13.82 -21.37
CA VAL A 134 -1.32 -14.43 -20.32
C VAL A 134 -2.12 -14.62 -19.05
N THR A 135 -2.93 -13.63 -18.67
CA THR A 135 -3.79 -13.70 -17.50
C THR A 135 -4.73 -14.91 -17.58
N GLU A 136 -5.43 -15.09 -18.70
CA GLU A 136 -6.36 -16.24 -18.86
C GLU A 136 -5.61 -17.58 -18.90
N ALA A 137 -4.45 -17.64 -19.55
CA ALA A 137 -3.60 -18.84 -19.53
C ALA A 137 -3.18 -19.22 -18.10
N LEU A 138 -2.79 -18.23 -17.26
CA LEU A 138 -2.40 -18.48 -15.86
C LEU A 138 -3.58 -18.94 -15.01
N TRP A 139 -4.77 -18.39 -15.22
CA TRP A 139 -6.00 -18.85 -14.56
C TRP A 139 -6.38 -20.25 -15.00
N GLY A 140 -6.23 -20.56 -16.30
CA GLY A 140 -6.43 -21.92 -16.84
C GLY A 140 -5.48 -22.92 -16.16
N LEU A 141 -4.19 -22.61 -16.11
CA LEU A 141 -3.18 -23.44 -15.43
C LEU A 141 -3.50 -23.64 -13.94
N ALA A 142 -3.86 -22.57 -13.21
CA ALA A 142 -4.20 -22.69 -11.80
C ALA A 142 -5.42 -23.59 -11.58
N ASN A 143 -6.47 -23.47 -12.40
CA ASN A 143 -7.66 -24.31 -12.31
C ASN A 143 -7.38 -25.80 -12.69
N THR A 144 -6.44 -26.04 -13.60
CA THR A 144 -6.02 -27.41 -13.96
C THR A 144 -5.22 -28.09 -12.87
N LEU A 145 -4.42 -27.31 -12.13
CA LEU A 145 -3.51 -27.81 -11.10
C LEU A 145 -4.14 -27.91 -9.70
N VAL A 146 -5.24 -27.21 -9.46
CA VAL A 146 -5.84 -27.19 -8.12
C VAL A 146 -6.25 -28.60 -7.67
N ASP A 147 -5.86 -28.93 -6.44
CA ASP A 147 -6.21 -30.20 -5.81
C ASP A 147 -7.73 -30.25 -5.54
N PRO A 148 -8.45 -31.27 -6.09
CA PRO A 148 -9.89 -31.34 -5.92
C PRO A 148 -10.34 -31.71 -4.50
N GLU A 149 -9.50 -32.36 -3.71
CA GLU A 149 -9.80 -32.74 -2.32
C GLU A 149 -9.42 -31.62 -1.33
N ARG A 150 -8.36 -30.90 -1.64
CA ARG A 150 -7.78 -29.88 -0.74
C ARG A 150 -7.51 -28.55 -1.49
N PRO A 151 -8.54 -27.96 -2.13
CA PRO A 151 -8.32 -26.78 -2.99
C PRO A 151 -7.78 -25.57 -2.23
N GLY A 152 -8.23 -25.38 -0.99
CA GLY A 152 -7.78 -24.30 -0.14
C GLY A 152 -6.31 -24.44 0.28
N ASP A 153 -5.89 -25.65 0.66
CA ASP A 153 -4.50 -25.90 1.04
C ASP A 153 -3.56 -25.77 -0.16
N PHE A 154 -3.98 -26.25 -1.34
CA PHE A 154 -3.23 -26.07 -2.58
C PHE A 154 -2.98 -24.60 -2.91
N ASN A 155 -4.04 -23.78 -2.91
CA ASN A 155 -3.91 -22.36 -3.21
C ASN A 155 -3.01 -21.63 -2.20
N GLN A 156 -3.15 -21.92 -0.91
CA GLN A 156 -2.29 -21.36 0.13
C GLN A 156 -0.83 -21.77 -0.05
N ALA A 157 -0.57 -23.06 -0.36
CA ALA A 157 0.78 -23.57 -0.63
C ALA A 157 1.42 -22.88 -1.83
N MET A 158 0.68 -22.65 -2.91
CA MET A 158 1.16 -21.94 -4.09
C MET A 158 1.52 -20.48 -3.77
N MET A 159 0.68 -19.78 -3.01
CA MET A 159 0.96 -18.42 -2.56
C MET A 159 2.19 -18.37 -1.65
N GLU A 160 2.32 -19.31 -0.72
CA GLU A 160 3.45 -19.40 0.20
C GLU A 160 4.76 -19.74 -0.51
N LEU A 161 4.72 -20.67 -1.48
CA LEU A 161 5.86 -20.99 -2.35
C LEU A 161 6.37 -19.72 -3.04
N GLY A 162 5.47 -18.92 -3.59
CA GLY A 162 5.81 -17.65 -4.22
C GLY A 162 6.35 -16.62 -3.24
N ALA A 163 5.78 -16.51 -2.05
CA ALA A 163 6.17 -15.52 -1.06
C ALA A 163 7.53 -15.82 -0.40
N ARG A 164 7.87 -17.11 -0.19
CA ARG A 164 9.03 -17.53 0.62
C ARG A 164 10.18 -18.13 -0.17
N VAL A 165 9.90 -18.87 -1.23
CA VAL A 165 10.90 -19.62 -1.99
C VAL A 165 11.10 -19.01 -3.39
N CYS A 166 10.03 -18.92 -4.16
CA CYS A 166 10.07 -18.37 -5.52
C CYS A 166 9.90 -16.84 -5.50
N THR A 167 10.73 -16.16 -4.72
CA THR A 167 10.66 -14.72 -4.46
C THR A 167 10.94 -13.86 -5.71
N PRO A 168 10.46 -12.59 -5.75
CA PRO A 168 10.69 -11.70 -6.89
C PRO A 168 12.17 -11.47 -7.18
N LYS A 169 12.98 -11.29 -6.15
CA LYS A 169 14.43 -11.09 -6.21
C LYS A 169 15.11 -12.18 -5.39
N GLY A 170 16.21 -12.76 -5.90
CA GLY A 170 16.97 -13.78 -5.19
C GLY A 170 16.16 -15.04 -4.84
N PRO A 171 15.46 -15.69 -5.77
CA PRO A 171 14.68 -16.89 -5.47
C PRO A 171 15.56 -18.06 -5.03
N LEU A 172 15.07 -18.85 -4.06
CA LEU A 172 15.78 -19.96 -3.43
C LEU A 172 15.60 -21.25 -4.26
N CYS A 173 16.00 -21.23 -5.53
CA CYS A 173 15.75 -22.32 -6.48
C CYS A 173 16.31 -23.67 -6.01
N LYS A 174 17.48 -23.70 -5.36
CA LYS A 174 18.09 -24.92 -4.83
C LYS A 174 17.30 -25.59 -3.70
N GLN A 175 16.44 -24.84 -3.02
CA GLN A 175 15.58 -25.31 -1.94
C GLN A 175 14.12 -25.48 -2.38
N CYS A 176 13.84 -25.25 -3.66
CA CYS A 176 12.49 -25.26 -4.19
C CYS A 176 11.97 -26.70 -4.32
N PRO A 177 10.84 -27.06 -3.69
CA PRO A 177 10.32 -28.44 -3.76
C PRO A 177 9.88 -28.88 -5.15
N VAL A 178 9.64 -27.93 -6.05
CA VAL A 178 9.23 -28.19 -7.45
C VAL A 178 10.33 -27.83 -8.46
N GLN A 179 11.60 -27.78 -8.03
CA GLN A 179 12.74 -27.43 -8.87
C GLN A 179 12.85 -28.30 -10.13
N SER A 180 12.69 -29.62 -9.97
CA SER A 180 12.78 -30.61 -11.07
C SER A 180 11.75 -30.38 -12.17
N HIS A 181 10.61 -29.76 -11.85
CA HIS A 181 9.54 -29.45 -12.79
C HIS A 181 9.61 -28.01 -13.32
N CYS A 182 10.62 -27.24 -12.89
CA CYS A 182 10.70 -25.82 -13.23
C CYS A 182 11.43 -25.59 -14.57
N HIS A 183 10.69 -25.26 -15.63
CA HIS A 183 11.24 -25.00 -16.96
C HIS A 183 12.17 -23.77 -16.98
N SER A 184 11.86 -22.72 -16.24
CA SER A 184 12.75 -21.55 -16.15
C SER A 184 14.10 -21.90 -15.52
N TYR A 185 14.10 -22.71 -14.46
CA TYR A 185 15.34 -23.17 -13.83
C TYR A 185 16.17 -24.00 -14.79
N ARG A 186 15.55 -24.95 -15.50
CA ARG A 186 16.19 -25.78 -16.52
C ARG A 186 16.81 -24.94 -17.64
N LYS A 187 16.05 -23.97 -18.21
CA LYS A 187 16.54 -23.05 -19.24
C LYS A 187 17.77 -22.26 -18.79
N VAL A 188 17.76 -21.72 -17.56
CA VAL A 188 18.90 -21.01 -16.99
C VAL A 188 20.13 -21.91 -16.87
N HIS A 189 19.95 -23.13 -16.34
CA HIS A 189 21.04 -24.07 -16.10
C HIS A 189 21.71 -24.51 -17.42
N VAL A 190 20.93 -24.92 -18.42
CA VAL A 190 21.42 -25.27 -19.75
C VAL A 190 22.19 -24.11 -20.40
N LYS A 191 21.71 -22.88 -20.23
CA LYS A 191 22.39 -21.71 -20.79
C LYS A 191 23.70 -21.41 -20.08
N GLN A 192 23.76 -21.57 -18.77
CA GLN A 192 25.00 -21.42 -17.99
C GLN A 192 26.04 -22.47 -18.38
N GLU A 193 25.64 -23.74 -18.57
CA GLU A 193 26.52 -24.79 -19.04
C GLU A 193 27.08 -24.50 -20.44
N LYS A 194 26.22 -24.08 -21.39
CA LYS A 194 26.64 -23.67 -22.73
C LYS A 194 27.63 -22.50 -22.70
N ASN A 195 27.39 -21.50 -21.86
CA ASN A 195 28.30 -20.34 -21.69
C ASN A 195 29.65 -20.78 -21.08
N SER A 196 29.65 -21.68 -20.09
CA SER A 196 30.85 -22.25 -19.51
C SER A 196 31.66 -23.09 -20.53
N MET A 197 30.99 -23.90 -21.36
CA MET A 197 31.64 -24.67 -22.44
C MET A 197 32.24 -23.74 -23.49
N LYS A 198 31.59 -22.65 -23.87
CA LYS A 198 32.14 -21.64 -24.79
C LYS A 198 33.40 -20.99 -24.22
N LEU A 199 33.41 -20.61 -22.95
CA LEU A 199 34.59 -20.05 -22.30
C LEU A 199 35.76 -21.02 -22.23
N LEU A 200 35.51 -22.33 -22.13
CA LEU A 200 36.51 -23.39 -22.11
C LEU A 200 36.95 -23.85 -23.50
N GLY A 201 36.46 -23.23 -24.58
CA GLY A 201 36.81 -23.61 -25.96
C GLY A 201 36.30 -24.99 -26.40
N LYS A 202 35.40 -25.61 -25.64
CA LYS A 202 34.92 -26.99 -25.86
C LYS A 202 33.64 -27.07 -26.69
N LEU A 203 33.15 -25.98 -27.25
CA LEU A 203 31.96 -25.98 -28.08
C LEU A 203 32.35 -25.95 -29.56
N ASP A 204 32.24 -27.10 -30.26
CA ASP A 204 32.31 -27.14 -31.70
C ASP A 204 31.12 -26.39 -32.33
N ARG A 205 31.40 -25.63 -33.41
CA ARG A 205 30.41 -24.73 -34.06
C ARG A 205 29.22 -25.45 -34.70
N LYS A 206 29.04 -26.77 -34.56
CA LYS A 206 28.08 -27.59 -35.33
C LYS A 206 27.04 -28.37 -34.51
N THR A 207 26.91 -28.20 -33.21
CA THR A 207 25.75 -28.76 -32.51
C THR A 207 24.57 -27.81 -32.61
N SER A 208 23.80 -27.92 -33.69
CA SER A 208 22.43 -27.46 -33.73
C SER A 208 21.68 -28.21 -32.62
N ALA A 209 21.46 -27.54 -31.46
CA ALA A 209 20.58 -28.09 -30.47
C ALA A 209 19.22 -28.27 -31.13
N LEU A 210 18.72 -29.52 -31.16
CA LEU A 210 17.33 -29.79 -31.50
C LEU A 210 16.48 -28.85 -30.61
N PRO A 211 15.58 -28.08 -31.22
CA PRO A 211 14.69 -27.21 -30.44
C PRO A 211 13.91 -28.10 -29.49
N ASP A 212 13.80 -27.64 -28.25
CA ASP A 212 12.94 -28.29 -27.26
C ASP A 212 11.51 -28.32 -27.82
N ILE A 213 10.83 -29.49 -27.79
CA ILE A 213 9.46 -29.63 -28.30
C ILE A 213 8.50 -28.59 -27.70
N GLU A 214 8.87 -28.03 -26.55
CA GLU A 214 8.13 -26.96 -25.86
C GLU A 214 8.55 -25.56 -26.34
N ASP A 215 9.59 -25.38 -27.15
CA ASP A 215 9.89 -24.08 -27.73
C ASP A 215 8.88 -23.79 -28.84
N CYS A 216 8.24 -22.61 -28.76
CA CYS A 216 7.27 -22.19 -29.76
C CYS A 216 7.91 -22.08 -31.14
N MET A 217 7.81 -23.17 -31.91
CA MET A 217 8.36 -23.30 -33.28
C MET A 217 7.46 -22.73 -34.37
N SER A 218 6.26 -22.29 -34.03
CA SER A 218 5.33 -21.71 -34.99
C SER A 218 5.78 -20.30 -35.39
N SER A 219 5.74 -20.02 -36.69
CA SER A 219 6.03 -18.74 -37.34
C SER A 219 5.13 -17.54 -36.95
N GLY A 220 4.35 -17.66 -35.89
CA GLY A 220 3.52 -16.63 -35.33
C GLY A 220 4.01 -16.23 -33.91
N SER A 221 3.82 -14.96 -33.53
CA SER A 221 4.18 -14.48 -32.20
C SER A 221 3.34 -15.19 -31.12
N CYS A 222 3.96 -16.09 -30.36
CA CYS A 222 3.32 -16.73 -29.22
C CYS A 222 3.00 -15.69 -28.13
N PRO A 223 1.75 -15.55 -27.68
CA PRO A 223 1.37 -14.55 -26.67
C PRO A 223 1.98 -14.82 -25.28
N LEU A 224 2.57 -16.00 -25.05
CA LEU A 224 3.19 -16.38 -23.78
C LEU A 224 4.71 -16.25 -23.78
N CYS A 225 5.32 -16.06 -24.96
CA CYS A 225 6.77 -15.90 -25.09
C CYS A 225 7.22 -14.49 -24.68
N PRO A 226 8.48 -14.36 -24.20
CA PRO A 226 9.01 -13.03 -23.88
C PRO A 226 9.14 -12.19 -25.15
N SER A 227 8.71 -10.95 -25.10
CA SER A 227 8.90 -9.96 -26.17
C SER A 227 10.30 -9.34 -26.18
N GLU A 228 11.03 -9.45 -25.07
CA GLU A 228 12.34 -8.87 -24.89
C GLU A 228 13.44 -9.95 -24.96
N PRO A 229 14.67 -9.59 -25.39
CA PRO A 229 15.78 -10.52 -25.44
C PRO A 229 16.14 -11.05 -24.05
N TRP A 230 16.69 -12.23 -24.01
CA TRP A 230 17.17 -12.87 -22.79
C TRP A 230 18.23 -12.03 -22.08
N ASP A 231 18.10 -11.88 -20.76
CA ASP A 231 19.06 -11.25 -19.89
C ASP A 231 19.69 -12.30 -18.96
N ASP A 232 21.01 -12.51 -19.09
CA ASP A 232 21.75 -13.53 -18.33
C ASP A 232 21.81 -13.21 -16.83
N GLU A 233 21.79 -11.90 -16.43
CA GLU A 233 21.84 -11.48 -15.03
C GLU A 233 20.52 -11.76 -14.31
N LEU A 234 19.41 -11.70 -15.01
CA LEU A 234 18.09 -11.95 -14.45
C LEU A 234 17.82 -13.44 -14.17
N GLY A 235 18.48 -14.36 -14.87
CA GLY A 235 18.24 -15.78 -14.69
C GLY A 235 16.75 -16.14 -14.78
N VAL A 236 16.19 -16.81 -13.76
CA VAL A 236 14.76 -17.15 -13.71
C VAL A 236 13.83 -15.93 -13.59
N GLN A 237 14.36 -14.75 -13.30
CA GLN A 237 13.59 -13.51 -13.24
C GLN A 237 13.21 -12.99 -14.65
N ASN A 238 13.73 -13.59 -15.71
CA ASN A 238 13.20 -13.41 -17.06
C ASN A 238 11.74 -13.88 -17.19
N PHE A 239 11.20 -14.60 -16.18
CA PHE A 239 9.86 -15.21 -16.20
C PHE A 239 9.04 -14.85 -14.95
N PRO A 240 7.97 -14.04 -15.06
CA PRO A 240 7.70 -13.10 -16.16
C PRO A 240 8.63 -11.90 -16.07
N ARG A 241 8.94 -11.30 -17.21
CA ARG A 241 9.62 -10.00 -17.20
C ARG A 241 8.64 -8.92 -16.75
N LYS A 242 9.08 -8.08 -15.84
CA LYS A 242 8.23 -6.97 -15.40
C LYS A 242 8.29 -5.83 -16.40
N PRO A 243 7.16 -5.35 -16.88
CA PRO A 243 7.15 -4.14 -17.69
C PRO A 243 7.74 -2.96 -16.92
N ALA A 244 8.34 -2.03 -17.63
CA ALA A 244 8.82 -0.79 -17.04
C ALA A 244 7.65 -0.05 -16.38
N LYS A 245 7.82 0.32 -15.12
CA LYS A 245 6.80 1.08 -14.40
C LYS A 245 6.69 2.49 -15.01
N LYS A 246 5.48 2.94 -15.29
CA LYS A 246 5.25 4.34 -15.61
C LYS A 246 5.74 5.21 -14.45
N PRO A 247 6.41 6.34 -14.72
CA PRO A 247 6.81 7.24 -13.65
C PRO A 247 5.58 7.73 -12.88
N PRO A 248 5.68 7.90 -11.56
CA PRO A 248 4.58 8.44 -10.77
C PRO A 248 4.31 9.89 -11.18
N ARG A 249 3.05 10.31 -11.10
CA ARG A 249 2.69 11.73 -11.26
C ARG A 249 3.27 12.53 -10.11
N VAL A 250 3.73 13.72 -10.38
CA VAL A 250 4.20 14.66 -9.36
C VAL A 250 3.12 15.70 -9.15
N GLU A 251 2.62 15.81 -7.92
CA GLU A 251 1.58 16.76 -7.55
C GLU A 251 2.05 17.61 -6.35
N ARG A 252 1.68 18.87 -6.35
CA ARG A 252 1.92 19.78 -5.24
C ARG A 252 0.58 20.27 -4.70
N THR A 253 0.42 20.27 -3.40
CA THR A 253 -0.80 20.74 -2.73
C THR A 253 -0.43 21.80 -1.70
N LEU A 254 -1.07 22.93 -1.82
CA LEU A 254 -0.99 24.01 -0.87
C LEU A 254 -1.90 23.68 0.33
N THR A 255 -1.37 23.68 1.53
CA THR A 255 -2.08 23.25 2.74
C THR A 255 -1.91 24.26 3.86
N CYS A 256 -2.99 24.58 4.56
CA CYS A 256 -2.95 25.49 5.70
C CYS A 256 -3.38 24.80 6.99
N VAL A 257 -2.51 24.80 7.99
CA VAL A 257 -2.82 24.39 9.36
C VAL A 257 -3.41 25.60 10.07
N VAL A 258 -4.72 25.60 10.24
CA VAL A 258 -5.46 26.67 10.93
C VAL A 258 -5.66 26.23 12.37
N ILE A 259 -5.22 27.07 13.31
CA ILE A 259 -5.20 26.81 14.74
C ILE A 259 -6.02 27.88 15.45
N ARG A 260 -6.79 27.46 16.45
CA ARG A 260 -7.44 28.40 17.41
C ARG A 260 -7.23 27.92 18.84
N PRO A 261 -7.26 28.80 19.84
CA PRO A 261 -7.36 28.38 21.23
C PRO A 261 -8.68 27.64 21.46
N GLY A 262 -8.64 26.47 22.06
CA GLY A 262 -9.86 25.74 22.43
C GLY A 262 -10.35 26.13 23.81
N GLU A 263 -11.64 25.89 24.10
CA GLU A 263 -12.28 26.16 25.38
C GLU A 263 -11.63 25.38 26.54
N SER A 264 -11.05 24.23 26.27
CA SER A 264 -10.35 23.40 27.26
C SER A 264 -8.91 23.85 27.53
N GLY A 265 -8.42 24.90 26.85
CA GLY A 265 -7.04 25.36 26.93
C GLY A 265 -6.06 24.53 26.04
N GLU A 266 -6.56 23.56 25.30
CA GLU A 266 -5.82 22.83 24.26
C GLU A 266 -6.11 23.44 22.89
N ASP A 267 -5.08 23.59 22.05
CA ASP A 267 -5.25 24.12 20.69
C ASP A 267 -6.14 23.21 19.85
N GLU A 268 -7.04 23.82 19.08
CA GLU A 268 -7.89 23.15 18.11
C GLU A 268 -7.46 23.45 16.69
N TYR A 269 -7.57 22.42 15.84
CA TYR A 269 -7.15 22.40 14.44
C TYR A 269 -8.36 22.29 13.54
N LEU A 270 -8.45 23.14 12.52
CA LEU A 270 -9.50 23.08 11.51
C LEU A 270 -9.19 21.96 10.52
N LEU A 271 -10.13 21.04 10.36
CA LEU A 271 -10.09 20.01 9.34
C LEU A 271 -11.30 20.09 8.42
N THR A 272 -11.11 19.70 7.18
CA THR A 272 -12.16 19.57 6.16
C THR A 272 -12.24 18.14 5.68
N GLN A 273 -13.44 17.65 5.44
CA GLN A 273 -13.64 16.29 4.93
C GLN A 273 -13.52 16.28 3.40
N ARG A 274 -12.70 15.35 2.91
CA ARG A 274 -12.56 15.13 1.46
C ARG A 274 -13.86 14.58 0.85
N PRO A 275 -14.12 14.90 -0.42
CA PRO A 275 -15.28 14.34 -1.13
C PRO A 275 -15.34 12.81 -1.05
N ASN A 276 -16.55 12.25 -1.13
CA ASN A 276 -16.78 10.80 -1.07
C ASN A 276 -16.25 10.01 -2.28
N LYS A 277 -15.59 10.66 -3.24
CA LYS A 277 -14.98 10.07 -4.44
C LYS A 277 -13.54 10.54 -4.60
N GLY A 278 -12.69 9.71 -5.20
CA GLY A 278 -11.29 10.05 -5.49
C GLY A 278 -10.30 9.54 -4.44
N LEU A 279 -9.08 10.08 -4.50
CA LEU A 279 -7.99 9.70 -3.59
C LEU A 279 -8.31 10.13 -2.16
N LEU A 280 -8.18 9.22 -1.19
CA LEU A 280 -8.44 9.46 0.24
C LEU A 280 -9.88 9.96 0.53
N ALA A 281 -10.87 9.48 -0.24
CA ALA A 281 -12.27 9.87 -0.12
C ALA A 281 -12.81 9.70 1.31
N GLY A 282 -13.49 10.73 1.82
CA GLY A 282 -14.12 10.74 3.13
C GLY A 282 -13.17 10.88 4.32
N LEU A 283 -11.86 11.01 4.10
CA LEU A 283 -10.91 11.30 5.17
C LEU A 283 -10.86 12.79 5.49
N TRP A 284 -10.44 13.09 6.71
CA TRP A 284 -10.20 14.45 7.16
C TRP A 284 -8.79 14.91 6.75
N GLU A 285 -8.70 16.16 6.31
CA GLU A 285 -7.44 16.82 5.97
C GLU A 285 -7.47 18.30 6.38
N PHE A 286 -6.31 18.94 6.44
CA PHE A 286 -6.23 20.38 6.56
C PHE A 286 -6.77 21.05 5.29
N PRO A 287 -7.35 22.29 5.38
CA PRO A 287 -7.71 23.06 4.21
C PRO A 287 -6.62 23.05 3.15
N SER A 288 -6.93 22.55 1.96
CA SER A 288 -5.93 22.25 0.94
C SER A 288 -6.42 22.58 -0.47
N LEU A 289 -5.50 23.08 -1.30
CA LEU A 289 -5.74 23.40 -2.71
C LEU A 289 -4.65 22.77 -3.58
N LEU A 290 -5.04 22.22 -4.73
CA LEU A 290 -4.06 21.75 -5.72
C LEU A 290 -3.27 22.95 -6.27
N LEU A 291 -1.94 22.86 -6.25
CA LEU A 291 -1.07 23.91 -6.75
C LEU A 291 -0.74 23.65 -8.23
N GLU A 292 -1.33 24.41 -9.12
CA GLU A 292 -1.06 24.37 -10.56
C GLU A 292 0.05 25.37 -10.91
N GLY A 293 1.21 24.86 -11.33
CA GLY A 293 2.36 25.66 -11.72
C GLY A 293 3.14 26.31 -10.56
N GLU A 294 4.13 27.13 -10.91
CA GLU A 294 4.91 27.90 -9.94
C GLU A 294 4.17 29.20 -9.58
N ASN A 295 3.62 29.23 -8.37
CA ASN A 295 2.98 30.41 -7.83
C ASN A 295 3.89 31.09 -6.80
N SER A 296 4.01 32.44 -6.88
CA SER A 296 4.72 33.20 -5.86
C SER A 296 4.07 33.01 -4.49
N GLU A 297 4.85 33.14 -3.42
CA GLU A 297 4.39 32.98 -2.03
C GLU A 297 3.15 33.87 -1.74
N MET A 298 3.13 35.09 -2.27
CA MET A 298 1.97 35.99 -2.10
C MET A 298 0.70 35.44 -2.76
N LYS A 299 0.79 34.83 -3.96
CA LYS A 299 -0.35 34.19 -4.61
C LYS A 299 -0.84 32.98 -3.81
N GLN A 300 0.09 32.19 -3.25
CA GLN A 300 -0.23 31.06 -2.41
C GLN A 300 -1.00 31.48 -1.15
N LYS A 301 -0.50 32.51 -0.44
CA LYS A 301 -1.18 33.06 0.76
C LYS A 301 -2.56 33.60 0.41
N LYS A 302 -2.70 34.30 -0.70
CA LYS A 302 -4.00 34.82 -1.16
C LYS A 302 -5.00 33.69 -1.46
N ALA A 303 -4.55 32.60 -2.10
CA ALA A 303 -5.40 31.45 -2.36
C ALA A 303 -5.85 30.75 -1.05
N LEU A 304 -4.94 30.62 -0.08
CA LEU A 304 -5.27 30.08 1.23
C LEU A 304 -6.26 30.96 2.01
N CYS A 305 -6.09 32.28 1.99
CA CYS A 305 -7.06 33.22 2.58
C CYS A 305 -8.45 33.05 1.98
N ALA A 306 -8.54 32.91 0.66
CA ALA A 306 -9.82 32.69 -0.03
C ALA A 306 -10.48 31.36 0.39
N GLU A 307 -9.69 30.28 0.50
CA GLU A 307 -10.20 28.97 0.91
C GLU A 307 -10.65 28.96 2.39
N ILE A 308 -9.85 29.52 3.27
CA ILE A 308 -10.21 29.63 4.69
C ILE A 308 -11.47 30.49 4.85
N ARG A 309 -11.58 31.60 4.10
CA ARG A 309 -12.79 32.41 4.09
C ARG A 309 -14.01 31.62 3.62
N ARG A 310 -13.87 30.79 2.62
CA ARG A 310 -14.95 29.92 2.13
C ARG A 310 -15.44 28.95 3.22
N ILE A 311 -14.52 28.46 4.08
CA ILE A 311 -14.82 27.47 5.11
C ILE A 311 -15.38 28.16 6.38
N LEU A 312 -14.78 29.26 6.82
CA LEU A 312 -15.10 29.91 8.08
C LEU A 312 -15.94 31.20 7.95
N GLY A 313 -16.09 31.75 6.74
CA GLY A 313 -16.72 33.04 6.54
C GLY A 313 -15.90 34.27 6.98
N THR A 314 -14.72 34.05 7.55
CA THR A 314 -13.90 35.07 8.19
C THR A 314 -12.87 35.65 7.23
N HIS A 315 -12.66 36.95 7.30
CA HIS A 315 -11.61 37.64 6.54
C HIS A 315 -10.26 37.51 7.25
N LEU A 316 -9.32 36.82 6.58
CA LEU A 316 -7.92 36.71 6.99
C LEU A 316 -7.05 37.62 6.12
N THR A 317 -6.07 38.25 6.75
CA THR A 317 -5.01 38.98 6.06
C THR A 317 -3.85 38.06 5.73
N GLU A 318 -3.29 38.20 4.53
CA GLU A 318 -2.19 37.36 4.03
C GLU A 318 -0.95 37.38 4.94
N SER A 319 -0.75 38.47 5.69
CA SER A 319 0.36 38.63 6.64
C SER A 319 0.30 37.70 7.85
N LEU A 320 -0.87 37.17 8.20
CA LEU A 320 -1.03 36.20 9.28
C LEU A 320 -0.62 34.79 8.89
N ILE A 321 -0.62 34.47 7.61
CA ILE A 321 -0.26 33.15 7.08
C ILE A 321 1.27 33.04 7.01
N GLN A 322 1.80 32.07 7.76
CA GLN A 322 3.24 31.80 7.81
C GLN A 322 3.57 30.52 7.07
N TYR A 323 4.66 30.52 6.31
CA TYR A 323 5.21 29.31 5.71
C TYR A 323 5.86 28.44 6.78
N VAL A 324 5.54 27.15 6.76
CA VAL A 324 6.03 26.15 7.74
C VAL A 324 7.09 25.24 7.12
N GLY A 325 6.88 24.78 5.90
CA GLY A 325 7.79 23.88 5.23
C GLY A 325 7.11 22.99 4.20
N GLU A 326 7.82 21.97 3.73
CA GLU A 326 7.28 21.00 2.78
C GLU A 326 7.29 19.58 3.34
N VAL A 327 6.24 18.81 3.03
CA VAL A 327 6.12 17.41 3.40
C VAL A 327 5.93 16.58 2.14
N VAL A 328 6.83 15.62 1.88
CA VAL A 328 6.70 14.69 0.77
C VAL A 328 6.01 13.42 1.25
N HIS A 329 4.95 13.02 0.54
CA HIS A 329 4.27 11.77 0.74
C HIS A 329 4.15 11.01 -0.59
N ILE A 330 4.69 9.78 -0.62
CA ILE A 330 4.72 8.95 -1.82
C ILE A 330 3.54 7.98 -1.76
N PHE A 331 2.60 8.16 -2.68
CA PHE A 331 1.58 7.16 -2.99
C PHE A 331 2.12 6.19 -4.05
N SER A 332 1.43 5.09 -4.31
CA SER A 332 1.86 4.11 -5.32
C SER A 332 2.02 4.70 -6.73
N HIS A 333 1.31 5.76 -7.06
CA HIS A 333 1.25 6.37 -8.39
C HIS A 333 1.37 7.90 -8.39
N ILE A 334 1.57 8.52 -7.21
CA ILE A 334 1.69 9.97 -7.04
C ILE A 334 2.80 10.29 -6.06
N HIS A 335 3.70 11.18 -6.43
CA HIS A 335 4.61 11.88 -5.53
C HIS A 335 3.96 13.20 -5.13
N GLN A 336 3.35 13.21 -3.94
CA GLN A 336 2.64 14.37 -3.41
C GLN A 336 3.59 15.19 -2.54
N THR A 337 3.71 16.49 -2.84
CA THR A 337 4.37 17.47 -1.97
C THR A 337 3.32 18.40 -1.39
N TYR A 338 3.20 18.41 -0.07
CA TYR A 338 2.38 19.39 0.66
C TYR A 338 3.24 20.60 0.98
N VAL A 339 2.86 21.77 0.47
CA VAL A 339 3.44 23.08 0.82
C VAL A 339 2.65 23.62 1.99
N VAL A 340 3.22 23.52 3.18
CA VAL A 340 2.52 23.73 4.44
C VAL A 340 2.67 25.18 4.91
N HIS A 341 1.55 25.79 5.21
CA HIS A 341 1.45 27.07 5.88
C HIS A 341 0.66 26.92 7.19
N SER A 342 0.79 27.84 8.09
CA SER A 342 0.01 27.90 9.34
C SER A 342 -0.55 29.28 9.58
N VAL A 343 -1.67 29.34 10.30
CA VAL A 343 -2.28 30.55 10.80
C VAL A 343 -2.94 30.29 12.15
N CYS A 344 -2.72 31.19 13.12
CA CYS A 344 -3.41 31.18 14.41
C CYS A 344 -4.51 32.22 14.39
N LEU A 345 -5.74 31.80 14.67
CA LEU A 345 -6.90 32.67 14.80
C LEU A 345 -7.01 33.20 16.23
N LYS A 346 -7.56 34.41 16.38
CA LYS A 346 -7.91 34.97 17.70
C LYS A 346 -9.31 34.51 18.08
N ASP A 347 -9.61 34.51 19.38
CA ASP A 347 -10.94 34.21 19.92
C ASP A 347 -12.02 35.07 19.25
N GLY A 348 -13.10 34.43 18.80
CA GLY A 348 -14.27 35.09 18.22
C GLY A 348 -14.53 34.83 16.72
N ASP A 349 -13.55 34.43 15.95
CA ASP A 349 -13.64 34.31 14.47
C ASP A 349 -14.02 32.87 13.96
N THR A 350 -14.88 32.13 14.68
CA THR A 350 -14.73 30.67 14.64
C THR A 350 -15.97 29.84 14.33
N GLN A 351 -17.00 30.38 13.71
CA GLN A 351 -18.12 29.55 13.24
C GLN A 351 -17.82 28.94 11.87
N THR A 352 -17.80 27.59 11.79
CA THR A 352 -17.71 26.89 10.49
C THR A 352 -19.01 27.10 9.71
N GLN A 353 -18.92 27.61 8.51
CA GLN A 353 -20.08 27.80 7.61
C GLN A 353 -20.38 26.57 6.76
N THR A 354 -19.53 25.54 6.81
CA THR A 354 -19.67 24.34 6.00
C THR A 354 -19.84 23.10 6.89
N GLU A 355 -20.84 22.27 6.56
CA GLU A 355 -21.08 20.98 7.24
C GLU A 355 -19.92 20.00 7.18
N ASN A 356 -19.00 20.17 6.20
CA ASN A 356 -17.85 19.32 5.98
C ASN A 356 -16.56 19.85 6.65
N ALA A 357 -16.65 20.70 7.65
CA ALA A 357 -15.52 21.21 8.40
C ALA A 357 -15.75 21.04 9.90
N GLN A 358 -14.70 20.72 10.64
CA GLN A 358 -14.74 20.59 12.09
C GLN A 358 -13.45 21.04 12.75
N TRP A 359 -13.57 21.42 14.01
CA TRP A 359 -12.45 21.69 14.87
C TRP A 359 -12.15 20.46 15.73
N LEU A 360 -10.89 20.06 15.77
CA LEU A 360 -10.43 18.94 16.58
C LEU A 360 -9.25 19.36 17.45
N THR A 361 -9.29 18.95 18.71
CA THR A 361 -8.13 19.05 19.60
C THR A 361 -6.97 18.20 19.08
N ARG A 362 -5.78 18.43 19.60
CA ARG A 362 -4.59 17.68 19.23
C ARG A 362 -4.76 16.18 19.49
N SER A 363 -5.33 15.82 20.61
CA SER A 363 -5.65 14.44 21.00
C SER A 363 -6.67 13.80 20.05
N ALA A 364 -7.78 14.49 19.77
CA ALA A 364 -8.82 14.00 18.85
C ALA A 364 -8.29 13.80 17.41
N LEU A 365 -7.39 14.68 16.94
CA LEU A 365 -6.77 14.55 15.61
C LEU A 365 -5.91 13.30 15.46
N GLN A 366 -5.30 12.79 16.53
CA GLN A 366 -4.52 11.54 16.49
C GLN A 366 -5.42 10.32 16.24
N GLU A 367 -6.64 10.34 16.74
CA GLU A 367 -7.64 9.27 16.61
C GLU A 367 -8.53 9.42 15.38
N ALA A 368 -8.58 10.61 14.80
CA ALA A 368 -9.42 10.90 13.64
C ALA A 368 -9.02 10.10 12.38
N ALA A 369 -9.98 9.95 11.47
CA ALA A 369 -9.79 9.32 10.17
C ALA A 369 -8.98 10.22 9.24
N VAL A 370 -7.68 10.34 9.48
CA VAL A 370 -6.75 11.18 8.70
C VAL A 370 -5.72 10.32 7.94
N SER A 371 -5.23 10.86 6.83
CA SER A 371 -4.19 10.21 6.05
C SER A 371 -2.82 10.26 6.75
N THR A 372 -1.90 9.37 6.33
CA THR A 372 -0.49 9.44 6.77
C THR A 372 0.18 10.77 6.36
N GLY A 373 -0.27 11.39 5.27
CA GLY A 373 0.18 12.72 4.85
C GLY A 373 -0.13 13.78 5.90
N VAL A 374 -1.37 13.81 6.40
CA VAL A 374 -1.80 14.71 7.49
C VAL A 374 -0.98 14.47 8.75
N LYS A 375 -0.76 13.21 9.16
CA LYS A 375 0.08 12.87 10.33
C LYS A 375 1.53 13.38 10.19
N LYS A 376 2.08 13.39 8.98
CA LYS A 376 3.41 13.96 8.71
C LYS A 376 3.41 15.48 8.82
N ILE A 377 2.35 16.17 8.35
CA ILE A 377 2.21 17.63 8.45
C ILE A 377 2.17 18.04 9.91
N VAL A 378 1.34 17.35 10.69
CA VAL A 378 1.24 17.55 12.13
C VAL A 378 2.60 17.42 12.81
N LYS A 379 3.36 16.36 12.49
CA LYS A 379 4.71 16.14 13.02
C LYS A 379 5.71 17.24 12.62
N LEU A 380 5.57 17.82 11.43
CA LEU A 380 6.38 18.96 11.01
C LEU A 380 6.10 20.17 11.88
N CYS A 381 4.83 20.49 12.16
CA CYS A 381 4.45 21.60 13.04
C CYS A 381 5.02 21.41 14.46
N ASP A 382 4.85 20.22 15.06
CA ASP A 382 5.39 19.90 16.39
C ASP A 382 6.91 20.12 16.50
N SER A 383 7.65 19.73 15.45
CA SER A 383 9.11 19.87 15.45
C SER A 383 9.56 21.32 15.44
N LEU A 384 8.80 22.23 14.83
CA LEU A 384 9.10 23.66 14.81
C LEU A 384 8.75 24.35 16.12
N ASP A 385 7.65 23.97 16.76
CA ASP A 385 7.26 24.54 18.06
C ASP A 385 8.27 24.13 19.14
N SER A 386 8.73 22.89 19.13
CA SER A 386 9.80 22.42 20.02
C SER A 386 11.13 23.19 19.84
N GLN A 387 11.46 23.61 18.61
CA GLN A 387 12.67 24.41 18.33
C GLN A 387 12.51 25.86 18.81
N LYS A 388 11.31 26.45 18.69
CA LYS A 388 11.03 27.82 19.20
C LYS A 388 11.14 27.88 20.72
N GLU A 389 10.69 26.86 21.43
CA GLU A 389 10.80 26.76 22.89
C GLU A 389 12.26 26.63 23.38
N GLN A 390 13.11 25.89 22.65
CA GLN A 390 14.53 25.76 22.99
C GLN A 390 15.30 27.06 22.77
N THR A 391 15.04 27.75 21.65
CA THR A 391 15.68 29.05 21.38
C THR A 391 15.24 30.14 22.37
N SER A 392 14.02 30.09 22.89
CA SER A 392 13.53 31.03 23.92
C SER A 392 14.13 30.77 25.31
N LYS A 393 14.52 29.50 25.60
CA LYS A 393 15.20 29.12 26.86
C LYS A 393 16.69 29.48 26.85
N ASP A 394 17.36 29.35 25.70
CA ASP A 394 18.77 29.73 25.55
C ASP A 394 18.97 31.25 25.52
N GLY A 395 18.05 32.03 24.96
CA GLY A 395 18.07 33.49 24.98
C GLY A 395 17.96 34.09 26.38
N LYS A 396 17.42 33.40 27.39
CA LYS A 396 17.38 33.81 28.79
C LYS A 396 18.65 33.45 29.59
N ARG A 397 19.50 32.55 29.07
CA ARG A 397 20.76 32.11 29.74
C ARG A 397 21.99 32.93 29.34
N GLN A 398 21.95 33.75 28.28
CA GLN A 398 23.10 34.48 27.77
C GLN A 398 23.27 35.92 28.33
N LYS A 399 22.56 36.30 29.39
CA LYS A 399 22.78 37.62 30.05
C LYS A 399 23.77 37.64 31.23
N HIS A 400 24.47 36.56 31.51
CA HIS A 400 25.58 36.53 32.45
C HIS A 400 26.65 35.54 31.94
N ASN A 401 27.64 36.05 31.27
CA ASN A 401 29.08 35.87 31.42
C ASN A 401 29.84 36.31 30.18
N GLY A 402 30.67 37.29 30.34
CA GLY A 402 31.58 37.79 29.32
C GLY A 402 32.87 36.97 29.23
N LEU A 403 33.47 37.05 28.05
CA LEU A 403 34.87 36.83 27.71
C LEU A 403 35.50 35.45 28.02
N LYS A 404 35.74 34.66 26.97
CA LYS A 404 37.07 34.23 26.58
C LYS A 404 37.05 33.54 25.19
N ASN A 405 37.89 34.07 24.31
CA ASN A 405 38.25 33.49 23.00
C ASN A 405 38.93 32.13 23.14
N GLU A 406 38.51 31.19 22.32
CA GLU A 406 39.46 30.20 21.74
C GLU A 406 38.92 29.62 20.46
N LYS A 407 39.66 29.75 19.38
CA LYS A 407 39.45 29.17 18.06
C LYS A 407 39.59 27.64 18.14
N ARG A 408 38.62 26.90 17.67
CA ARG A 408 38.79 25.49 17.35
C ARG A 408 38.03 25.14 16.07
N THR A 409 38.80 24.89 15.02
CA THR A 409 38.41 24.32 13.74
C THR A 409 37.72 22.97 13.93
N GLN A 410 36.51 22.84 13.46
CA GLN A 410 35.81 21.54 13.38
C GLN A 410 35.67 21.11 11.94
N THR A 411 36.35 20.03 11.62
CA THR A 411 36.18 19.23 10.43
C THR A 411 34.85 18.46 10.50
N SER A 412 33.99 18.67 9.52
CA SER A 412 32.70 17.99 9.37
C SER A 412 32.91 16.52 9.01
N LYS A 413 32.58 15.61 9.91
CA LYS A 413 32.36 14.19 9.61
C LYS A 413 30.88 13.95 9.36
N LYS A 414 30.53 13.56 8.14
CA LYS A 414 29.20 13.02 7.80
C LYS A 414 28.95 11.72 8.57
N PRO A 415 27.77 11.50 9.17
CA PRO A 415 27.45 10.22 9.76
C PRO A 415 27.15 9.20 8.64
N LYS A 416 27.88 8.08 8.65
CA LYS A 416 27.50 6.89 7.87
C LYS A 416 26.26 6.29 8.50
N LEU A 417 25.14 6.22 7.74
CA LEU A 417 24.02 5.36 8.07
C LEU A 417 24.50 3.90 8.02
N SER A 418 24.58 3.26 9.17
CA SER A 418 24.66 1.81 9.26
C SER A 418 23.25 1.27 8.96
N VAL A 419 23.12 0.62 7.81
CA VAL A 419 21.94 -0.19 7.49
C VAL A 419 22.02 -1.42 8.39
N ALA A 420 21.25 -1.41 9.47
CA ALA A 420 20.99 -2.60 10.24
C ALA A 420 20.10 -3.52 9.38
N ASN A 421 20.68 -4.61 8.94
CA ASN A 421 20.03 -5.69 8.23
C ASN A 421 19.18 -6.49 9.24
N SER A 422 18.04 -5.93 9.67
CA SER A 422 17.03 -6.67 10.40
C SER A 422 16.31 -7.58 9.40
N GLY A 423 16.75 -8.82 9.30
CA GLY A 423 16.00 -9.87 8.63
C GLY A 423 14.66 -10.05 9.33
N SER A 424 13.66 -9.28 8.94
CA SER A 424 12.29 -9.50 9.33
C SER A 424 11.87 -10.85 8.73
N ARG A 425 11.76 -11.89 9.58
CA ARG A 425 11.13 -13.15 9.21
C ARG A 425 9.72 -12.81 8.74
N GLN A 426 9.48 -12.94 7.45
CA GLN A 426 8.15 -12.80 6.89
C GLN A 426 7.28 -13.90 7.50
N LEU A 427 6.27 -13.50 8.28
CA LEU A 427 5.32 -14.44 8.89
C LEU A 427 4.58 -15.20 7.79
N SER A 428 4.44 -16.51 7.98
CA SER A 428 3.72 -17.37 7.03
C SER A 428 2.23 -17.03 7.01
N LEU A 429 1.64 -16.99 5.82
CA LEU A 429 0.18 -16.92 5.67
C LEU A 429 -0.52 -18.05 6.43
N ASN A 430 0.06 -19.24 6.45
CA ASN A 430 -0.46 -20.38 7.21
C ASN A 430 -0.46 -20.16 8.73
N SER A 431 0.52 -19.44 9.30
CA SER A 431 0.50 -19.09 10.72
C SER A 431 -0.61 -18.10 11.02
N PHE A 432 -0.86 -17.14 10.12
CA PHE A 432 -1.96 -16.20 10.24
C PHE A 432 -3.32 -16.90 10.21
N PHE A 433 -3.53 -17.83 9.26
CA PHE A 433 -4.78 -18.59 9.16
C PHE A 433 -4.93 -19.69 10.19
N LYS A 434 -3.85 -20.25 10.78
CA LYS A 434 -3.92 -21.15 11.93
C LYS A 434 -4.43 -20.45 13.18
N THR A 435 -3.93 -19.26 13.49
CA THR A 435 -4.43 -18.44 14.60
C THR A 435 -5.94 -18.16 14.44
N VAL A 436 -6.40 -17.96 13.19
CA VAL A 436 -7.83 -17.80 12.86
C VAL A 436 -8.64 -19.09 13.05
N LYS A 437 -8.01 -20.28 12.95
CA LYS A 437 -8.67 -21.59 13.17
C LYS A 437 -8.73 -21.97 14.64
N GLU A 438 -7.71 -21.67 15.43
CA GLU A 438 -7.61 -22.07 16.85
C GLU A 438 -8.52 -21.26 17.78
N GLU A 439 -8.92 -20.05 17.42
CA GLU A 439 -9.94 -19.28 18.15
C GLU A 439 -11.39 -19.73 17.88
N SER A 440 -11.60 -20.88 17.26
CA SER A 440 -12.91 -21.40 16.82
C SER A 440 -13.31 -22.71 17.55
N CYS A 441 -12.66 -23.06 18.65
CA CYS A 441 -13.08 -24.13 19.57
C CYS A 441 -13.72 -23.56 20.82
#